data_eed39b063e2174a97ffb7b76691eb0fc
#
_entry.id   eed39b063e2174a97ffb7b76691eb0fc
#
_cell.length_a   1.000
_cell.length_b   1.000
_cell.length_c   1.000
_cell.angle_alpha   90.00
_cell.angle_beta   90.00
_cell.angle_gamma   90.00
#
_symmetry.space_group_name_H-M   'P 1'
#
loop_
_entity.id
_entity.type
_entity.pdbx_description
1 polymer ?
#
loop_
_entity_poly.entity_id
_entity_poly.type
_entity_poly.pdbx_seq_one_letter_code
_entity_poly.pdbx_strand_id
1 'polypeptide(L)'
;MRILLFSICILLQQFATAQSSNEPLIRVDKITIARDTYGVPHIFAPTDPEVAYGLAWAHAEDDFTTIQTLILTGKGKLATYLGAKGAPVDYVFGLLNTKATVLAQINSLDPKLILLVKGYLAGLEAFAKAHPEKVLNKNVFPITIEDYLATTVFSVAVFCGVDRTLPKILNGSIAHLKGMTGEGSNTIAVHSSKSTSGENMLVINAHQPIEGATAFYEAHLQSEEGWNILGGLFPGGPLIFHGTTPNLAWAHTVNLQDKIDIYQLETDKAHKGQYKVDGEWLALEKRKIKINIKGIPFPISKMAYSSIYGPTAKTPEGKYFSMRLPALMDAGALQQWYAMNRATNFTEFKTAVAQNHLAMFNIMYADKRDTIFYISSGKMPYRNADTSYHWNSTLPGDTRATLWTKFKPLNEFPQYTNPKSGYLINMNHSPFLATAESENLDPKNFDPKDGYELYHNNRSRRAKDLIDPLEKISYADLKRIKFDRQLPSTILFPYGFTADTMFLIDENKYPTLSPLIKALKNWDHNTNPESNGALIYNLAYYEIPKLMEGRKDDKLTTQEAIATYQYIYDFLMKNYNRLDVSLGEMQRLVRGDESWPQGGMPDVLAAVQTQPYGAGQRKMNSGDAYIEFVR
;
A
#
# COMPACT_ATOMS: atom_id res chain seq x y z
N MET A 1 74.20 -44.25 29.45
CA MET A 1 74.37 -43.56 28.20
C MET A 1 73.13 -43.89 27.36
N ARG A 2 72.07 -43.08 27.48
CA ARG A 2 70.79 -43.26 26.79
C ARG A 2 70.55 -42.04 25.93
N ILE A 3 70.50 -42.22 24.62
CA ILE A 3 70.26 -41.22 23.63
C ILE A 3 68.70 -41.07 23.50
N LEU A 4 68.21 -39.91 23.82
CA LEU A 4 66.79 -39.55 23.59
C LEU A 4 66.64 -39.00 22.15
N LEU A 5 65.93 -39.72 21.32
CA LEU A 5 65.45 -39.20 20.02
C LEU A 5 64.19 -38.36 20.25
N PHE A 6 64.27 -37.07 19.94
CA PHE A 6 63.08 -36.17 19.81
C PHE A 6 62.52 -36.24 18.40
N SER A 7 61.36 -36.85 18.26
CA SER A 7 60.60 -36.80 17.00
C SER A 7 59.81 -35.51 16.98
N ILE A 8 60.17 -34.59 16.09
CA ILE A 8 59.36 -33.39 15.78
C ILE A 8 58.28 -33.78 14.76
N CYS A 9 57.03 -33.91 15.22
CA CYS A 9 55.87 -33.94 14.33
C CYS A 9 55.57 -32.53 13.82
N ILE A 10 55.89 -32.26 12.56
CA ILE A 10 55.45 -31.06 11.86
C ILE A 10 53.98 -31.28 11.45
N LEU A 11 53.07 -30.71 12.20
CA LEU A 11 51.65 -30.54 11.78
C LEU A 11 51.62 -29.48 10.68
N LEU A 12 51.54 -29.90 9.45
CA LEU A 12 51.11 -29.06 8.34
C LEU A 12 49.63 -28.72 8.53
N GLN A 13 49.35 -27.59 9.16
CA GLN A 13 48.06 -26.94 9.06
C GLN A 13 47.93 -26.45 7.61
N GLN A 14 47.15 -27.17 6.82
CA GLN A 14 46.62 -26.62 5.57
C GLN A 14 45.66 -25.48 5.94
N PHE A 15 46.18 -24.27 5.92
CA PHE A 15 45.32 -23.11 5.76
C PHE A 15 44.68 -23.22 4.36
N ALA A 16 43.44 -23.69 4.33
CA ALA A 16 42.57 -23.43 3.19
C ALA A 16 42.46 -21.92 3.10
N THR A 17 43.30 -21.28 2.32
CA THR A 17 43.02 -19.94 1.80
C THR A 17 41.76 -20.08 1.00
N ALA A 18 40.62 -19.65 1.57
CA ALA A 18 39.50 -19.30 0.78
C ALA A 18 40.01 -18.25 -0.21
N GLN A 19 40.24 -18.67 -1.46
CA GLN A 19 40.38 -17.76 -2.56
C GLN A 19 39.10 -16.94 -2.58
N SER A 20 39.17 -15.69 -2.12
CA SER A 20 38.15 -14.71 -2.49
C SER A 20 38.19 -14.69 -4.00
N SER A 21 37.17 -15.29 -4.62
CA SER A 21 37.00 -15.19 -6.08
C SER A 21 36.96 -13.70 -6.37
N ASN A 22 37.94 -13.21 -7.14
CA ASN A 22 37.99 -11.85 -7.66
C ASN A 22 36.94 -11.64 -8.77
N GLU A 23 35.91 -12.46 -8.81
CA GLU A 23 34.80 -12.28 -9.74
C GLU A 23 34.00 -11.04 -9.32
N PRO A 24 33.71 -10.17 -10.27
CA PRO A 24 32.86 -9.02 -10.01
C PRO A 24 31.49 -9.50 -9.50
N LEU A 25 30.90 -8.75 -8.55
CA LEU A 25 29.55 -9.04 -8.04
C LEU A 25 28.52 -9.19 -9.18
N ILE A 26 28.72 -8.48 -10.28
CA ILE A 26 27.81 -8.44 -11.45
C ILE A 26 28.61 -8.77 -12.72
N ARG A 27 28.23 -9.84 -13.38
CA ARG A 27 28.74 -10.28 -14.70
C ARG A 27 27.69 -9.89 -15.75
N VAL A 28 27.79 -8.68 -16.26
CA VAL A 28 26.79 -8.10 -17.18
C VAL A 28 26.57 -8.97 -18.43
N ASP A 29 27.62 -9.64 -18.92
CA ASP A 29 27.57 -10.56 -20.06
C ASP A 29 26.78 -11.86 -19.78
N LYS A 30 26.42 -12.13 -18.54
CA LYS A 30 25.61 -13.29 -18.13
C LYS A 30 24.13 -12.92 -17.87
N ILE A 31 23.76 -11.67 -18.01
CA ILE A 31 22.39 -11.19 -17.79
C ILE A 31 21.66 -11.16 -19.13
N THR A 32 20.51 -11.83 -19.18
CA THR A 32 19.61 -11.77 -20.33
C THR A 32 18.32 -11.05 -19.93
N ILE A 33 17.96 -10.02 -20.69
CA ILE A 33 16.66 -9.35 -20.60
C ILE A 33 15.92 -9.63 -21.90
N ALA A 34 14.86 -10.43 -21.83
CA ALA A 34 13.94 -10.69 -22.92
C ALA A 34 12.62 -9.99 -22.65
N ARG A 35 11.97 -9.47 -23.68
CA ARG A 35 10.62 -8.90 -23.55
C ARG A 35 9.62 -9.72 -24.35
N ASP A 36 8.46 -9.98 -23.76
CA ASP A 36 7.36 -10.63 -24.45
C ASP A 36 6.64 -9.67 -25.42
N THR A 37 5.56 -10.14 -26.04
CA THR A 37 4.77 -9.35 -27.00
C THR A 37 4.04 -8.16 -26.36
N TYR A 38 3.93 -8.12 -25.03
CA TYR A 38 3.32 -7.03 -24.25
C TYR A 38 4.38 -6.08 -23.67
N GLY A 39 5.67 -6.39 -23.86
CA GLY A 39 6.77 -5.60 -23.35
C GLY A 39 7.20 -5.97 -21.92
N VAL A 40 6.58 -6.98 -21.29
CA VAL A 40 6.96 -7.45 -19.96
C VAL A 40 8.39 -7.99 -19.99
N PRO A 41 9.32 -7.52 -19.15
CA PRO A 41 10.68 -8.02 -19.12
C PRO A 41 10.77 -9.36 -18.37
N HIS A 42 11.45 -10.30 -18.99
CA HIS A 42 11.88 -11.57 -18.41
C HIS A 42 13.39 -11.52 -18.22
N ILE A 43 13.86 -11.61 -16.98
CA ILE A 43 15.24 -11.41 -16.61
C ILE A 43 15.83 -12.72 -16.10
N PHE A 44 16.90 -13.15 -16.76
CA PHE A 44 17.61 -14.39 -16.46
C PHE A 44 19.06 -14.08 -16.14
N ALA A 45 19.58 -14.62 -15.03
CA ALA A 45 20.98 -14.48 -14.65
C ALA A 45 21.42 -15.60 -13.70
N PRO A 46 22.73 -15.86 -13.52
CA PRO A 46 23.22 -16.87 -12.59
C PRO A 46 22.87 -16.59 -11.13
N THR A 47 22.88 -15.31 -10.69
CA THR A 47 22.68 -14.95 -9.28
C THR A 47 21.54 -13.96 -9.07
N ASP A 48 20.97 -13.92 -7.86
CA ASP A 48 19.91 -12.97 -7.49
C ASP A 48 20.36 -11.51 -7.67
N PRO A 49 21.59 -11.08 -7.28
CA PRO A 49 22.07 -9.72 -7.54
C PRO A 49 22.16 -9.37 -9.03
N GLU A 50 22.52 -10.31 -9.88
CA GLU A 50 22.56 -10.10 -11.34
C GLU A 50 21.15 -9.97 -11.94
N VAL A 51 20.18 -10.75 -11.45
CA VAL A 51 18.76 -10.57 -11.81
C VAL A 51 18.26 -9.20 -11.38
N ALA A 52 18.59 -8.76 -10.17
CA ALA A 52 18.21 -7.43 -9.67
C ALA A 52 18.85 -6.30 -10.50
N TYR A 53 20.08 -6.47 -10.98
CA TYR A 53 20.71 -5.54 -11.92
C TYR A 53 19.93 -5.45 -13.23
N GLY A 54 19.58 -6.59 -13.82
CA GLY A 54 18.78 -6.64 -15.05
C GLY A 54 17.40 -6.01 -14.89
N LEU A 55 16.74 -6.25 -13.74
CA LEU A 55 15.46 -5.62 -13.40
C LEU A 55 15.60 -4.10 -13.33
N ALA A 56 16.63 -3.60 -12.65
CA ALA A 56 16.89 -2.17 -12.54
C ALA A 56 17.10 -1.50 -13.91
N TRP A 57 17.83 -2.16 -14.79
CA TRP A 57 18.05 -1.71 -16.16
C TRP A 57 16.76 -1.66 -16.97
N ALA A 58 16.00 -2.77 -17.02
CA ALA A 58 14.75 -2.86 -17.77
C ALA A 58 13.71 -1.85 -17.27
N HIS A 59 13.61 -1.69 -15.95
CA HIS A 59 12.68 -0.74 -15.35
C HIS A 59 13.10 0.72 -15.63
N ALA A 60 14.42 1.01 -15.67
CA ALA A 60 14.91 2.33 -16.04
C ALA A 60 14.73 2.64 -17.54
N GLU A 61 14.71 1.63 -18.42
CA GLU A 61 14.32 1.84 -19.82
C GLU A 61 12.89 2.37 -19.94
N ASP A 62 11.98 1.87 -19.12
CA ASP A 62 10.54 2.16 -19.19
C ASP A 62 10.13 3.40 -18.38
N ASP A 63 10.63 3.57 -17.14
CA ASP A 63 10.23 4.68 -16.26
C ASP A 63 11.34 5.18 -15.32
N PHE A 64 12.43 5.63 -15.90
CA PHE A 64 13.56 6.15 -15.11
C PHE A 64 13.22 7.42 -14.33
N THR A 65 12.29 8.22 -14.82
CA THR A 65 11.87 9.46 -14.15
C THR A 65 11.23 9.18 -12.79
N THR A 66 10.29 8.26 -12.73
CA THR A 66 9.64 7.88 -11.47
C THR A 66 10.64 7.28 -10.48
N ILE A 67 11.50 6.37 -10.93
CA ILE A 67 12.56 5.78 -10.09
C ILE A 67 13.45 6.88 -9.48
N GLN A 68 13.90 7.83 -10.29
CA GLN A 68 14.74 8.92 -9.80
C GLN A 68 14.04 9.84 -8.80
N THR A 69 12.73 10.10 -8.97
CA THR A 69 11.97 10.90 -7.99
C THR A 69 11.87 10.20 -6.65
N LEU A 70 11.73 8.86 -6.63
CA LEU A 70 11.77 8.07 -5.40
C LEU A 70 13.15 8.10 -4.72
N ILE A 71 14.23 8.01 -5.51
CA ILE A 71 15.60 8.15 -5.00
C ILE A 71 15.80 9.54 -4.38
N LEU A 72 15.38 10.60 -5.08
CA LEU A 72 15.46 11.97 -4.55
C LEU A 72 14.64 12.13 -3.26
N THR A 73 13.49 11.47 -3.15
CA THR A 73 12.68 11.43 -1.92
C THR A 73 13.47 10.80 -0.78
N GLY A 74 14.04 9.61 -0.98
CA GLY A 74 14.85 8.91 0.01
C GLY A 74 16.14 9.60 0.41
N LYS A 75 16.56 10.61 -0.34
CA LYS A 75 17.70 11.51 -0.02
C LYS A 75 17.24 12.84 0.59
N GLY A 76 15.92 13.10 0.70
CA GLY A 76 15.39 14.40 1.10
C GLY A 76 15.77 15.51 0.13
N LYS A 77 15.78 15.22 -1.18
CA LYS A 77 16.22 16.09 -2.27
C LYS A 77 15.18 16.25 -3.38
N LEU A 78 13.94 15.83 -3.18
CA LEU A 78 12.89 15.91 -4.21
C LEU A 78 12.64 17.37 -4.66
N ALA A 79 12.72 18.32 -3.73
CA ALA A 79 12.57 19.75 -4.04
C ALA A 79 13.66 20.31 -4.98
N THR A 80 14.80 19.64 -5.10
CA THR A 80 15.84 20.03 -6.09
C THR A 80 15.39 19.78 -7.53
N TYR A 81 14.37 18.93 -7.72
CA TYR A 81 13.76 18.65 -9.02
C TYR A 81 12.38 19.32 -9.16
N LEU A 82 11.45 19.05 -8.25
CA LEU A 82 10.07 19.55 -8.31
C LEU A 82 9.86 20.98 -7.77
N GLY A 83 10.92 21.65 -7.30
CA GLY A 83 10.82 22.98 -6.73
C GLY A 83 9.99 22.99 -5.45
N ALA A 84 9.18 24.02 -5.26
CA ALA A 84 8.35 24.18 -4.05
C ALA A 84 7.38 23.00 -3.81
N LYS A 85 6.93 22.28 -4.85
CA LYS A 85 6.05 21.12 -4.73
C LYS A 85 6.72 19.93 -4.04
N GLY A 86 8.04 19.78 -4.16
CA GLY A 86 8.80 18.72 -3.50
C GLY A 86 9.16 19.02 -2.04
N ALA A 87 9.12 20.29 -1.63
CA ALA A 87 9.60 20.71 -0.32
C ALA A 87 8.82 20.11 0.88
N PRO A 88 7.49 19.94 0.83
CA PRO A 88 6.75 19.25 1.88
C PRO A 88 7.19 17.80 2.07
N VAL A 89 7.46 17.08 0.97
CA VAL A 89 7.91 15.67 1.02
C VAL A 89 9.30 15.59 1.65
N ASP A 90 10.24 16.45 1.24
CA ASP A 90 11.58 16.52 1.85
C ASP A 90 11.51 16.84 3.34
N TYR A 91 10.58 17.72 3.75
CA TYR A 91 10.36 18.02 5.16
C TYR A 91 9.84 16.80 5.92
N VAL A 92 8.82 16.10 5.39
CA VAL A 92 8.24 14.90 6.02
C VAL A 92 9.29 13.80 6.11
N PHE A 93 10.02 13.51 5.04
CA PHE A 93 11.12 12.55 5.05
C PHE A 93 12.14 12.89 6.14
N GLY A 94 12.56 14.16 6.18
CA GLY A 94 13.45 14.66 7.22
C GLY A 94 12.85 14.55 8.63
N LEU A 95 11.57 14.84 8.85
CA LEU A 95 10.89 14.74 10.14
C LEU A 95 10.83 13.30 10.64
N LEU A 96 10.46 12.34 9.79
CA LEU A 96 10.35 10.92 10.13
C LEU A 96 11.70 10.26 10.41
N ASN A 97 12.80 10.81 9.90
CA ASN A 97 14.17 10.36 10.16
C ASN A 97 14.43 8.86 9.87
N THR A 98 13.84 8.35 8.80
CA THR A 98 13.88 6.92 8.45
C THR A 98 15.30 6.38 8.27
N LYS A 99 16.25 7.24 7.88
CA LYS A 99 17.66 6.88 7.77
C LYS A 99 18.29 6.46 9.11
N ALA A 100 17.85 7.05 10.24
CA ALA A 100 18.31 6.64 11.55
C ALA A 100 17.91 5.19 11.89
N THR A 101 16.67 4.80 11.53
CA THR A 101 16.20 3.42 11.68
C THR A 101 17.05 2.44 10.88
N VAL A 102 17.35 2.78 9.62
CA VAL A 102 18.21 1.95 8.77
C VAL A 102 19.62 1.81 9.36
N LEU A 103 20.26 2.92 9.74
CA LEU A 103 21.62 2.89 10.31
C LEU A 103 21.71 2.06 11.59
N ALA A 104 20.63 2.01 12.38
CA ALA A 104 20.56 1.19 13.59
C ALA A 104 20.42 -0.31 13.29
N GLN A 105 19.90 -0.70 12.13
CA GLN A 105 19.50 -2.08 11.84
C GLN A 105 20.19 -2.72 10.63
N ILE A 106 20.85 -1.96 9.77
CA ILE A 106 21.42 -2.46 8.50
C ILE A 106 22.34 -3.66 8.69
N ASN A 107 23.11 -3.70 9.78
CA ASN A 107 24.02 -4.80 10.08
C ASN A 107 23.31 -6.09 10.54
N SER A 108 22.02 -6.02 10.87
CA SER A 108 21.20 -7.18 11.25
C SER A 108 20.37 -7.73 10.08
N LEU A 109 20.36 -7.04 8.94
CA LEU A 109 19.67 -7.52 7.74
C LEU A 109 20.43 -8.67 7.09
N ASP A 110 19.70 -9.52 6.38
CA ASP A 110 20.30 -10.65 5.63
C ASP A 110 21.35 -10.15 4.63
N PRO A 111 22.60 -10.64 4.71
CA PRO A 111 23.64 -10.29 3.74
C PRO A 111 23.26 -10.55 2.29
N LYS A 112 22.43 -11.57 2.01
CA LYS A 112 21.92 -11.86 0.65
C LYS A 112 21.03 -10.74 0.14
N LEU A 113 20.13 -10.21 0.99
CA LEU A 113 19.34 -9.04 0.65
C LEU A 113 20.23 -7.82 0.34
N ILE A 114 21.27 -7.59 1.15
CA ILE A 114 22.20 -6.47 0.91
C ILE A 114 22.91 -6.62 -0.43
N LEU A 115 23.33 -7.84 -0.81
CA LEU A 115 23.93 -8.10 -2.13
C LEU A 115 22.94 -7.89 -3.27
N LEU A 116 21.70 -8.34 -3.10
CA LEU A 116 20.62 -8.11 -4.09
C LEU A 116 20.38 -6.61 -4.30
N VAL A 117 20.25 -5.83 -3.21
CA VAL A 117 20.09 -4.37 -3.30
C VAL A 117 21.29 -3.72 -3.98
N LYS A 118 22.52 -4.15 -3.68
CA LYS A 118 23.73 -3.68 -4.38
C LYS A 118 23.63 -3.92 -5.90
N GLY A 119 23.19 -5.12 -6.30
CA GLY A 119 22.98 -5.46 -7.71
C GLY A 119 21.98 -4.51 -8.37
N TYR A 120 20.84 -4.28 -7.71
CA TYR A 120 19.82 -3.36 -8.20
C TYR A 120 20.34 -1.93 -8.38
N LEU A 121 21.04 -1.39 -7.37
CA LEU A 121 21.61 -0.04 -7.42
C LEU A 121 22.69 0.07 -8.51
N ALA A 122 23.52 -0.96 -8.69
CA ALA A 122 24.52 -1.01 -9.77
C ALA A 122 23.87 -0.97 -11.16
N GLY A 123 22.71 -1.62 -11.35
CA GLY A 123 21.94 -1.55 -12.60
C GLY A 123 21.42 -0.15 -12.89
N LEU A 124 20.86 0.55 -11.88
CA LEU A 124 20.41 1.93 -12.02
C LEU A 124 21.58 2.89 -12.35
N GLU A 125 22.72 2.74 -11.68
CA GLU A 125 23.91 3.57 -11.95
C GLU A 125 24.51 3.30 -13.33
N ALA A 126 24.51 2.04 -13.78
CA ALA A 126 24.95 1.67 -15.12
C ALA A 126 24.04 2.27 -16.18
N PHE A 127 22.71 2.23 -15.98
CA PHE A 127 21.76 2.87 -16.90
C PHE A 127 21.96 4.39 -16.94
N ALA A 128 22.12 5.04 -15.79
CA ALA A 128 22.37 6.48 -15.71
C ALA A 128 23.67 6.88 -16.41
N LYS A 129 24.71 6.05 -16.32
CA LYS A 129 25.98 6.26 -17.01
C LYS A 129 25.85 6.11 -18.54
N ALA A 130 25.04 5.16 -19.00
CA ALA A 130 24.77 4.95 -20.42
C ALA A 130 23.84 6.04 -21.00
N HIS A 131 22.97 6.64 -20.18
CA HIS A 131 21.97 7.63 -20.57
C HIS A 131 22.03 8.89 -19.69
N PRO A 132 23.15 9.64 -19.69
CA PRO A 132 23.33 10.81 -18.83
C PRO A 132 22.31 11.93 -19.10
N GLU A 133 21.77 12.01 -20.31
CA GLU A 133 20.74 12.96 -20.73
C GLU A 133 19.38 12.69 -20.03
N LYS A 134 19.13 11.45 -19.55
CA LYS A 134 17.91 11.08 -18.82
C LYS A 134 18.03 11.33 -17.31
N VAL A 135 19.20 11.72 -16.81
CA VAL A 135 19.40 11.98 -15.38
C VAL A 135 18.80 13.34 -15.01
N LEU A 136 17.85 13.34 -14.06
CA LEU A 136 17.06 14.51 -13.67
C LEU A 136 17.92 15.65 -13.10
N ASN A 137 18.86 15.33 -12.23
CA ASN A 137 19.87 16.27 -11.73
C ASN A 137 21.00 15.53 -10.97
N LYS A 138 22.05 16.28 -10.63
CA LYS A 138 23.27 15.77 -9.95
C LYS A 138 23.03 15.18 -8.54
N ASN A 139 21.85 15.37 -7.95
CA ASN A 139 21.56 14.87 -6.59
C ASN A 139 21.03 13.44 -6.61
N VAL A 140 20.68 12.87 -7.77
CA VAL A 140 20.19 11.50 -7.88
C VAL A 140 21.30 10.51 -7.54
N PHE A 141 22.46 10.64 -8.15
CA PHE A 141 23.59 9.72 -8.00
C PHE A 141 24.77 10.33 -7.23
N PRO A 142 25.62 9.52 -6.57
CA PRO A 142 25.46 8.08 -6.34
C PRO A 142 24.31 7.77 -5.37
N ILE A 143 23.83 6.50 -5.37
CA ILE A 143 22.79 6.03 -4.45
C ILE A 143 23.46 5.10 -3.42
N THR A 144 23.33 5.41 -2.14
CA THR A 144 23.80 4.50 -1.09
C THR A 144 22.71 3.49 -0.71
N ILE A 145 23.10 2.36 -0.14
CA ILE A 145 22.16 1.36 0.37
C ILE A 145 21.28 1.95 1.46
N GLU A 146 21.86 2.78 2.33
CA GLU A 146 21.16 3.43 3.42
C GLU A 146 20.10 4.40 2.91
N ASP A 147 20.38 5.17 1.85
CA ASP A 147 19.41 6.06 1.21
C ASP A 147 18.26 5.25 0.61
N TYR A 148 18.58 4.14 -0.05
CA TYR A 148 17.60 3.25 -0.66
C TYR A 148 16.69 2.57 0.37
N LEU A 149 17.27 1.96 1.41
CA LEU A 149 16.50 1.34 2.49
C LEU A 149 15.68 2.37 3.27
N ALA A 150 16.20 3.60 3.46
CA ALA A 150 15.44 4.68 4.10
C ALA A 150 14.22 5.10 3.27
N THR A 151 14.30 5.01 1.93
CA THR A 151 13.14 5.19 1.02
C THR A 151 12.10 4.10 1.26
N THR A 152 12.52 2.85 1.42
CA THR A 152 11.60 1.73 1.72
C THR A 152 10.86 1.94 3.05
N VAL A 153 11.58 2.28 4.13
CA VAL A 153 10.97 2.58 5.43
C VAL A 153 9.98 3.75 5.32
N PHE A 154 10.34 4.79 4.57
CA PHE A 154 9.46 5.93 4.30
C PHE A 154 8.20 5.50 3.54
N SER A 155 8.34 4.70 2.48
CA SER A 155 7.22 4.23 1.67
C SER A 155 6.25 3.37 2.49
N VAL A 156 6.75 2.45 3.33
CA VAL A 156 5.90 1.66 4.24
C VAL A 156 5.17 2.55 5.24
N ALA A 157 5.82 3.60 5.78
CA ALA A 157 5.17 4.56 6.67
C ALA A 157 4.06 5.37 5.96
N VAL A 158 4.26 5.74 4.69
CA VAL A 158 3.24 6.38 3.84
C VAL A 158 2.07 5.42 3.61
N PHE A 159 2.32 4.16 3.27
CA PHE A 159 1.25 3.15 3.16
C PHE A 159 0.47 2.97 4.47
N CYS A 160 1.09 3.17 5.63
CA CYS A 160 0.41 3.17 6.93
C CYS A 160 -0.40 4.45 7.19
N GLY A 161 -0.35 5.47 6.32
CA GLY A 161 -1.20 6.66 6.39
C GLY A 161 -0.56 7.90 7.02
N VAL A 162 0.77 7.97 7.13
CA VAL A 162 1.49 9.16 7.64
C VAL A 162 1.23 10.40 6.79
N ASP A 163 1.14 10.23 5.46
CA ASP A 163 0.85 11.28 4.49
C ASP A 163 -0.49 11.99 4.72
N ARG A 164 -1.42 11.33 5.40
CA ARG A 164 -2.76 11.81 5.73
C ARG A 164 -2.89 12.28 7.18
N THR A 165 -2.14 11.64 8.08
CA THR A 165 -2.13 11.97 9.51
C THR A 165 -1.36 13.25 9.79
N LEU A 166 -0.15 13.38 9.24
CA LEU A 166 0.74 14.49 9.53
C LEU A 166 0.18 15.86 9.11
N PRO A 167 -0.43 16.05 7.91
CA PRO A 167 -1.06 17.31 7.56
C PRO A 167 -2.16 17.73 8.54
N LYS A 168 -2.97 16.80 9.05
CA LYS A 168 -4.01 17.09 10.05
C LYS A 168 -3.40 17.61 11.36
N ILE A 169 -2.30 17.00 11.81
CA ILE A 169 -1.56 17.48 12.98
C ILE A 169 -1.02 18.89 12.72
N LEU A 170 -0.35 19.11 11.60
CA LEU A 170 0.27 20.39 11.24
C LEU A 170 -0.75 21.53 11.09
N ASN A 171 -1.99 21.21 10.70
CA ASN A 171 -3.08 22.18 10.54
C ASN A 171 -3.92 22.33 11.83
N GLY A 172 -3.59 21.59 12.90
CA GLY A 172 -4.36 21.61 14.16
C GLY A 172 -5.69 20.83 14.09
N SER A 173 -5.97 20.13 12.97
CA SER A 173 -7.19 19.36 12.76
C SER A 173 -6.98 17.90 13.19
N ILE A 174 -6.97 17.63 14.49
CA ILE A 174 -6.84 16.27 15.02
C ILE A 174 -8.24 15.67 15.20
N ALA A 175 -9.02 15.61 14.14
CA ALA A 175 -10.24 14.83 14.11
C ALA A 175 -9.93 13.37 13.77
N HIS A 176 -10.76 12.44 14.25
CA HIS A 176 -10.60 11.01 14.11
C HIS A 176 -10.15 10.57 12.70
N LEU A 177 -9.08 9.79 12.66
CA LEU A 177 -8.59 9.12 11.46
C LEU A 177 -9.50 7.93 11.16
N LYS A 178 -10.74 8.18 10.74
CA LYS A 178 -11.60 7.11 10.22
C LYS A 178 -11.10 6.66 8.85
N GLY A 179 -11.19 5.35 8.66
CA GLY A 179 -10.73 4.55 7.54
C GLY A 179 -10.76 5.23 6.18
N MET A 180 -9.76 4.92 5.40
CA MET A 180 -9.50 5.58 4.14
C MET A 180 -10.12 4.83 2.99
N THR A 181 -10.96 5.53 2.29
CA THR A 181 -11.44 5.17 0.97
C THR A 181 -10.53 5.83 -0.07
N GLY A 182 -9.89 5.07 -0.91
CA GLY A 182 -9.08 5.64 -1.99
C GLY A 182 -8.22 4.60 -2.68
N GLU A 183 -7.47 3.83 -1.92
CA GLU A 183 -6.67 2.73 -2.41
C GLU A 183 -7.27 1.43 -1.91
N GLY A 184 -7.31 0.43 -2.76
CA GLY A 184 -7.92 -0.84 -2.42
C GLY A 184 -7.27 -1.99 -3.16
N SER A 185 -7.87 -3.15 -3.05
CA SER A 185 -7.47 -4.35 -3.77
C SER A 185 -8.58 -5.37 -3.67
N ASN A 186 -8.59 -6.36 -4.58
CA ASN A 186 -9.40 -7.56 -4.43
C ASN A 186 -8.50 -8.78 -4.48
N THR A 187 -8.80 -9.78 -3.68
CA THR A 187 -8.21 -11.11 -3.80
C THR A 187 -9.25 -12.18 -3.50
N ILE A 188 -9.19 -13.27 -4.26
CA ILE A 188 -10.07 -14.43 -4.12
C ILE A 188 -9.18 -15.67 -4.25
N ALA A 189 -9.15 -16.51 -3.22
CA ALA A 189 -8.54 -17.83 -3.29
C ALA A 189 -9.65 -18.88 -3.32
N VAL A 190 -9.52 -19.83 -4.24
CA VAL A 190 -10.45 -20.96 -4.39
C VAL A 190 -9.66 -22.26 -4.22
N HIS A 191 -10.07 -23.08 -3.26
CA HIS A 191 -9.48 -24.37 -2.98
C HIS A 191 -9.89 -25.42 -4.05
N SER A 192 -9.07 -26.43 -4.27
CA SER A 192 -9.33 -27.52 -5.21
C SER A 192 -10.72 -28.17 -5.02
N SER A 193 -11.16 -28.30 -3.75
CA SER A 193 -12.48 -28.87 -3.41
C SER A 193 -13.66 -28.04 -3.94
N LYS A 194 -13.50 -26.74 -4.20
CA LYS A 194 -14.52 -25.84 -4.76
C LYS A 194 -14.23 -25.46 -6.22
N SER A 195 -13.08 -25.82 -6.75
CA SER A 195 -12.72 -25.60 -8.14
C SER A 195 -13.30 -26.66 -9.06
N THR A 196 -13.71 -26.30 -10.28
CA THR A 196 -14.13 -27.27 -11.31
C THR A 196 -12.96 -28.06 -11.90
N SER A 197 -11.74 -27.50 -11.90
CA SER A 197 -10.53 -28.16 -12.40
C SER A 197 -9.85 -29.06 -11.37
N GLY A 198 -10.24 -28.97 -10.08
CA GLY A 198 -9.55 -29.66 -9.00
C GLY A 198 -8.19 -29.05 -8.64
N GLU A 199 -7.92 -27.82 -9.09
CA GLU A 199 -6.71 -27.05 -8.77
C GLU A 199 -7.06 -25.84 -7.91
N ASN A 200 -6.14 -25.40 -7.06
CA ASN A 200 -6.29 -24.13 -6.37
C ASN A 200 -6.19 -22.97 -7.37
N MET A 201 -6.97 -21.92 -7.12
CA MET A 201 -6.92 -20.70 -7.94
C MET A 201 -6.76 -19.48 -7.05
N LEU A 202 -6.04 -18.45 -7.55
CA LEU A 202 -5.88 -17.18 -6.88
C LEU A 202 -6.11 -16.02 -7.84
N VAL A 203 -6.88 -15.01 -7.40
CA VAL A 203 -6.94 -13.70 -8.05
C VAL A 203 -6.08 -12.73 -7.26
N ILE A 204 -5.16 -12.08 -7.93
CA ILE A 204 -4.36 -10.95 -7.47
C ILE A 204 -4.89 -9.72 -8.19
N ASN A 205 -5.39 -8.71 -7.46
CA ASN A 205 -5.87 -7.48 -8.07
C ASN A 205 -5.62 -6.27 -7.17
N ALA A 206 -4.68 -5.44 -7.56
CA ALA A 206 -4.37 -4.20 -6.89
C ALA A 206 -5.21 -3.04 -7.44
N HIS A 207 -5.72 -2.18 -6.56
CA HIS A 207 -6.34 -0.90 -6.93
C HIS A 207 -5.40 0.22 -6.53
N GLN A 208 -4.49 0.55 -7.41
CA GLN A 208 -3.44 1.55 -7.20
C GLN A 208 -3.47 2.62 -8.29
N PRO A 209 -2.77 3.72 -8.12
CA PRO A 209 -2.52 4.66 -9.21
C PRO A 209 -1.96 3.95 -10.45
N ILE A 210 -2.42 4.37 -11.61
CA ILE A 210 -1.99 3.83 -12.91
C ILE A 210 -0.76 4.57 -13.48
N GLU A 211 -0.29 5.60 -12.78
CA GLU A 211 0.91 6.39 -13.08
C GLU A 211 1.62 6.79 -11.78
N GLY A 212 2.95 6.95 -11.82
CA GLY A 212 3.75 7.48 -10.71
C GLY A 212 4.24 6.43 -9.72
N ALA A 213 4.57 6.88 -8.52
CA ALA A 213 5.38 6.15 -7.53
C ALA A 213 4.79 4.82 -7.02
N THR A 214 3.49 4.61 -7.19
CA THR A 214 2.79 3.38 -6.77
C THR A 214 2.08 2.68 -7.92
N ALA A 215 2.35 3.05 -9.17
CA ALA A 215 1.93 2.30 -10.34
C ALA A 215 2.68 0.96 -10.40
N PHE A 216 1.99 -0.12 -10.77
CA PHE A 216 2.66 -1.42 -10.87
C PHE A 216 3.47 -1.55 -12.15
N TYR A 217 4.63 -2.18 -12.01
CA TYR A 217 5.47 -2.68 -13.08
C TYR A 217 5.47 -4.20 -13.02
N GLU A 218 5.26 -4.88 -14.13
CA GLU A 218 5.26 -6.34 -14.22
C GLU A 218 6.62 -6.85 -14.68
N ALA A 219 7.15 -7.90 -14.05
CA ALA A 219 8.40 -8.53 -14.44
C ALA A 219 8.43 -10.02 -14.09
N HIS A 220 9.15 -10.81 -14.88
CA HIS A 220 9.56 -12.17 -14.56
C HIS A 220 11.04 -12.19 -14.20
N LEU A 221 11.38 -12.75 -13.04
CA LEU A 221 12.71 -12.77 -12.46
C LEU A 221 13.14 -14.22 -12.24
N GLN A 222 14.27 -14.63 -12.82
CA GLN A 222 14.79 -15.98 -12.68
C GLN A 222 16.31 -16.00 -12.50
N SER A 223 16.79 -16.58 -11.39
CA SER A 223 18.20 -16.88 -11.15
C SER A 223 18.47 -18.38 -11.11
N GLU A 224 19.73 -18.78 -11.37
CA GLU A 224 20.16 -20.17 -11.18
C GLU A 224 20.27 -20.53 -9.68
N GLU A 225 20.23 -19.55 -8.78
CA GLU A 225 20.14 -19.77 -7.32
C GLU A 225 18.74 -20.20 -6.88
N GLY A 226 17.76 -20.34 -7.81
CA GLY A 226 16.41 -20.83 -7.58
C GLY A 226 15.36 -19.75 -7.31
N TRP A 227 15.67 -18.47 -7.57
CA TRP A 227 14.66 -17.42 -7.63
C TRP A 227 13.93 -17.54 -8.97
N ASN A 228 12.62 -17.73 -8.96
CA ASN A 228 11.79 -17.82 -10.16
C ASN A 228 10.39 -17.33 -9.83
N ILE A 229 10.05 -16.11 -10.29
CA ILE A 229 8.79 -15.46 -9.96
C ILE A 229 8.36 -14.50 -11.07
N LEU A 230 7.06 -14.51 -11.39
CA LEU A 230 6.37 -13.51 -12.19
C LEU A 230 5.45 -12.69 -11.29
N GLY A 231 5.35 -11.38 -11.49
CA GLY A 231 4.39 -10.59 -10.74
C GLY A 231 4.61 -9.09 -10.85
N GLY A 232 3.84 -8.36 -10.04
CA GLY A 232 3.87 -6.92 -9.95
C GLY A 232 4.79 -6.40 -8.85
N LEU A 233 5.48 -5.31 -9.16
CA LEU A 233 6.31 -4.57 -8.21
C LEU A 233 6.09 -3.06 -8.35
N PHE A 234 6.47 -2.30 -7.34
CA PHE A 234 6.42 -0.84 -7.41
C PHE A 234 7.68 -0.26 -8.07
N PRO A 235 7.58 0.92 -8.72
CA PRO A 235 8.72 1.61 -9.31
C PRO A 235 9.88 1.73 -8.32
N GLY A 236 11.08 1.40 -8.79
CA GLY A 236 12.27 1.41 -7.94
C GLY A 236 12.38 0.23 -6.96
N GLY A 237 11.45 -0.73 -6.97
CA GLY A 237 11.52 -1.95 -6.16
C GLY A 237 12.45 -3.01 -6.77
N PRO A 238 13.22 -3.74 -5.96
CA PRO A 238 14.15 -4.78 -6.43
C PRO A 238 13.52 -6.18 -6.39
N LEU A 239 12.26 -6.31 -5.95
CA LEU A 239 11.56 -7.56 -5.64
C LEU A 239 10.11 -7.51 -6.12
N ILE A 240 9.55 -8.66 -6.45
CA ILE A 240 8.12 -8.79 -6.71
C ILE A 240 7.34 -8.58 -5.40
N PHE A 241 6.36 -7.69 -5.44
CA PHE A 241 5.49 -7.35 -4.32
C PHE A 241 4.40 -8.40 -4.11
N HIS A 242 3.75 -8.84 -5.19
CA HIS A 242 2.82 -9.97 -5.23
C HIS A 242 2.88 -10.64 -6.61
N GLY A 243 2.64 -11.93 -6.67
CA GLY A 243 2.78 -12.69 -7.92
C GLY A 243 2.80 -14.18 -7.70
N THR A 244 3.34 -14.89 -8.68
CA THR A 244 3.36 -16.35 -8.74
C THR A 244 4.76 -16.91 -8.99
N THR A 245 5.06 -18.01 -8.32
CA THR A 245 6.20 -18.89 -8.58
C THR A 245 5.68 -20.19 -9.23
N PRO A 246 6.53 -21.10 -9.69
CA PRO A 246 6.08 -22.43 -10.13
C PRO A 246 5.37 -23.27 -9.06
N ASN A 247 5.39 -22.86 -7.79
CA ASN A 247 4.86 -23.64 -6.67
C ASN A 247 3.70 -23.00 -5.93
N LEU A 248 3.66 -21.68 -5.87
CA LEU A 248 2.73 -20.93 -5.04
C LEU A 248 2.52 -19.50 -5.58
N ALA A 249 1.47 -18.85 -5.11
CA ALA A 249 1.19 -17.46 -5.42
C ALA A 249 0.67 -16.74 -4.18
N TRP A 250 0.85 -15.42 -4.12
CA TRP A 250 0.25 -14.61 -3.07
C TRP A 250 -0.19 -13.23 -3.57
N ALA A 251 -1.19 -12.69 -2.90
CA ALA A 251 -1.69 -11.33 -3.07
C ALA A 251 -1.57 -10.53 -1.77
N HIS A 252 -1.28 -9.25 -1.89
CA HIS A 252 -1.49 -8.29 -0.81
C HIS A 252 -2.76 -7.48 -1.06
N THR A 253 -3.52 -7.23 0.02
CA THR A 253 -4.53 -6.17 0.04
C THR A 253 -4.26 -5.23 1.22
N VAL A 254 -4.67 -3.98 1.10
CA VAL A 254 -4.55 -3.03 2.21
C VAL A 254 -5.48 -3.44 3.35
N ASN A 255 -4.97 -3.50 4.56
CA ASN A 255 -5.75 -3.64 5.78
C ASN A 255 -5.86 -2.29 6.52
N LEU A 256 -6.94 -2.10 7.26
CA LEU A 256 -7.30 -0.82 7.88
C LEU A 256 -7.12 -0.80 9.40
N GLN A 257 -6.37 -1.75 9.96
CA GLN A 257 -6.00 -1.78 11.39
C GLN A 257 -5.43 -0.44 11.83
N ASP A 258 -5.58 -0.11 13.11
CA ASP A 258 -5.01 1.09 13.68
C ASP A 258 -3.49 0.97 13.84
N LYS A 259 -2.75 1.69 12.99
CA LYS A 259 -1.29 1.59 12.85
C LYS A 259 -0.53 2.80 13.37
N ILE A 260 -1.23 3.89 13.72
CA ILE A 260 -0.60 5.16 14.11
C ILE A 260 -1.22 5.67 15.39
N ASP A 261 -0.45 5.66 16.46
CA ASP A 261 -0.83 6.32 17.72
C ASP A 261 -0.29 7.75 17.77
N ILE A 262 -1.15 8.70 18.18
CA ILE A 262 -0.83 10.11 18.28
C ILE A 262 -0.85 10.53 19.75
N TYR A 263 0.23 11.19 20.18
CA TYR A 263 0.41 11.62 21.57
C TYR A 263 0.48 13.14 21.65
N GLN A 264 -0.37 13.74 22.47
CA GLN A 264 -0.25 15.16 22.80
C GLN A 264 0.73 15.32 23.95
N LEU A 265 1.86 16.01 23.71
CA LEU A 265 2.87 16.24 24.74
C LEU A 265 2.43 17.34 25.71
N GLU A 266 2.66 17.13 27.01
CA GLU A 266 2.51 18.15 28.03
C GLU A 266 3.74 19.08 28.02
N THR A 267 3.52 20.35 27.72
CA THR A 267 4.58 21.36 27.64
C THR A 267 4.14 22.65 28.34
N ASP A 268 5.07 23.41 28.94
CA ASP A 268 4.79 24.71 29.53
C ASP A 268 5.81 25.79 29.11
N LYS A 269 5.56 27.02 29.54
CA LYS A 269 6.42 28.17 29.23
C LYS A 269 7.68 28.25 30.11
N ALA A 270 7.67 27.62 31.27
CA ALA A 270 8.80 27.61 32.20
C ALA A 270 9.88 26.61 31.75
N HIS A 271 9.47 25.50 31.16
CA HIS A 271 10.35 24.41 30.70
C HIS A 271 10.50 24.42 29.17
N LYS A 272 11.05 25.51 28.64
CA LYS A 272 11.21 25.71 27.18
C LYS A 272 12.04 24.58 26.52
N GLY A 273 11.44 23.90 25.55
CA GLY A 273 12.09 22.84 24.79
C GLY A 273 12.13 21.51 25.53
N GLN A 274 11.30 21.34 26.54
CA GLN A 274 11.05 20.10 27.28
C GLN A 274 9.57 19.73 27.23
N TYR A 275 9.26 18.51 27.57
CA TYR A 275 7.91 17.96 27.75
C TYR A 275 7.93 17.05 28.99
N LYS A 276 6.79 16.93 29.66
CA LYS A 276 6.67 16.20 30.91
C LYS A 276 6.23 14.76 30.67
N VAL A 277 6.82 13.81 31.39
CA VAL A 277 6.46 12.38 31.38
C VAL A 277 6.59 11.84 32.78
N ASP A 278 5.51 11.28 33.35
CA ASP A 278 5.47 10.70 34.71
C ASP A 278 6.04 11.67 35.77
N GLY A 279 5.81 12.97 35.61
CA GLY A 279 6.31 13.99 36.51
C GLY A 279 7.69 14.55 36.18
N GLU A 280 8.46 13.92 35.31
CA GLU A 280 9.82 14.34 34.90
C GLU A 280 9.79 15.21 33.63
N TRP A 281 10.65 16.22 33.56
CA TRP A 281 10.84 17.04 32.36
C TRP A 281 11.95 16.46 31.48
N LEU A 282 11.58 15.97 30.30
CA LEU A 282 12.48 15.41 29.29
C LEU A 282 12.76 16.44 28.19
N ALA A 283 13.99 16.42 27.65
CA ALA A 283 14.34 17.29 26.53
C ALA A 283 13.60 16.86 25.25
N LEU A 284 12.97 17.82 24.59
CA LEU A 284 12.46 17.64 23.24
C LEU A 284 13.65 17.73 22.26
N GLU A 285 14.02 16.61 21.65
CA GLU A 285 15.10 16.58 20.69
C GLU A 285 14.79 17.47 19.48
N LYS A 286 15.81 18.18 19.00
CA LYS A 286 15.68 19.14 17.89
C LYS A 286 16.69 18.82 16.81
N ARG A 287 16.20 18.76 15.57
CA ARG A 287 17.04 18.54 14.40
C ARG A 287 16.67 19.55 13.30
N LYS A 288 17.68 20.17 12.73
CA LYS A 288 17.52 21.13 11.63
C LYS A 288 17.50 20.41 10.30
N ILE A 289 16.39 20.50 9.58
CA ILE A 289 16.24 19.98 8.21
C ILE A 289 16.55 21.11 7.25
N LYS A 290 17.48 20.88 6.32
CA LYS A 290 17.83 21.82 5.23
C LYS A 290 17.19 21.33 3.94
N ILE A 291 16.28 22.12 3.38
CA ILE A 291 15.54 21.81 2.15
C ILE A 291 16.11 22.69 1.04
N ASN A 292 16.70 22.05 0.02
CA ASN A 292 17.21 22.74 -1.17
C ASN A 292 16.11 22.74 -2.23
N ILE A 293 15.65 23.92 -2.63
CA ILE A 293 14.54 24.08 -3.57
C ILE A 293 15.08 24.57 -4.91
N LYS A 294 14.68 23.92 -6.01
CA LYS A 294 15.03 24.36 -7.37
C LYS A 294 14.65 25.83 -7.58
N GLY A 295 15.60 26.63 -8.03
CA GLY A 295 15.42 28.07 -8.26
C GLY A 295 15.62 28.96 -7.02
N ILE A 296 15.87 28.39 -5.83
CA ILE A 296 16.20 29.13 -4.62
C ILE A 296 17.68 28.89 -4.26
N PRO A 297 18.53 29.94 -4.21
CA PRO A 297 19.98 29.76 -4.06
C PRO A 297 20.39 29.28 -2.65
N PHE A 298 19.54 29.47 -1.62
CA PHE A 298 19.84 29.11 -0.24
C PHE A 298 18.86 28.04 0.27
N PRO A 299 19.32 27.05 1.09
CA PRO A 299 18.43 26.07 1.68
C PRO A 299 17.49 26.72 2.70
N ILE A 300 16.21 26.36 2.62
CA ILE A 300 15.23 26.70 3.65
C ILE A 300 15.44 25.74 4.82
N SER A 301 15.54 26.29 6.04
CA SER A 301 15.70 25.50 7.25
C SER A 301 14.38 25.37 8.00
N LYS A 302 14.01 24.13 8.34
CA LYS A 302 12.87 23.80 9.19
C LYS A 302 13.34 22.99 10.40
N MET A 303 12.68 23.14 11.54
CA MET A 303 12.96 22.33 12.72
C MET A 303 12.09 21.07 12.71
N ALA A 304 12.72 19.93 12.90
CA ALA A 304 12.08 18.68 13.26
C ALA A 304 12.30 18.43 14.75
N TYR A 305 11.30 17.83 15.37
CA TYR A 305 11.35 17.46 16.78
C TYR A 305 11.15 15.96 16.93
N SER A 306 11.64 15.38 18.02
CA SER A 306 11.32 14.02 18.44
C SER A 306 11.22 13.91 19.96
N SER A 307 10.41 12.96 20.41
CA SER A 307 10.19 12.61 21.80
C SER A 307 10.38 11.11 22.00
N ILE A 308 10.21 10.59 23.20
CA ILE A 308 10.21 9.12 23.44
C ILE A 308 9.10 8.40 22.67
N TYR A 309 8.03 9.11 22.27
CA TYR A 309 6.94 8.53 21.49
C TYR A 309 7.24 8.48 19.98
N GLY A 310 8.19 9.28 19.48
CA GLY A 310 8.60 9.29 18.07
C GLY A 310 8.71 10.68 17.46
N PRO A 311 8.69 10.77 16.10
CA PRO A 311 8.69 12.03 15.38
C PRO A 311 7.56 12.93 15.86
N THR A 312 7.88 14.23 16.07
CA THR A 312 7.00 15.19 16.74
C THR A 312 6.79 16.41 15.88
N ALA A 313 5.54 16.76 15.61
CA ALA A 313 5.14 17.96 14.89
C ALA A 313 4.64 19.04 15.86
N LYS A 314 4.88 20.31 15.52
CA LYS A 314 4.39 21.46 16.25
C LYS A 314 3.23 22.09 15.47
N THR A 315 2.07 22.28 16.13
CA THR A 315 0.92 22.97 15.54
C THR A 315 1.11 24.49 15.48
N PRO A 316 0.30 25.21 14.71
CA PRO A 316 0.31 26.68 14.68
C PRO A 316 0.07 27.31 16.07
N GLU A 317 -0.75 26.68 16.93
CA GLU A 317 -1.06 27.11 18.30
C GLU A 317 0.10 26.83 19.29
N GLY A 318 1.16 26.17 18.80
CA GLY A 318 2.35 25.89 19.60
C GLY A 318 2.32 24.58 20.38
N LYS A 319 1.28 23.75 20.23
CA LYS A 319 1.21 22.40 20.82
C LYS A 319 2.11 21.42 20.06
N TYR A 320 2.56 20.38 20.76
CA TYR A 320 3.40 19.33 20.19
C TYR A 320 2.67 18.00 20.19
N PHE A 321 2.70 17.31 19.04
CA PHE A 321 2.12 15.99 18.87
C PHE A 321 3.16 15.04 18.29
N SER A 322 3.36 13.92 18.96
CA SER A 322 4.23 12.84 18.49
C SER A 322 3.43 11.76 17.78
N MET A 323 4.03 11.15 16.77
CA MET A 323 3.47 9.98 16.08
C MET A 323 4.32 8.77 16.39
N ARG A 324 3.67 7.66 16.75
CA ARG A 324 4.31 6.37 16.95
C ARG A 324 3.70 5.35 16.02
N LEU A 325 4.49 4.73 15.16
CA LEU A 325 4.06 3.69 14.24
C LEU A 325 5.16 2.66 14.02
N PRO A 326 4.81 1.37 13.92
CA PRO A 326 5.77 0.28 13.77
C PRO A 326 6.63 0.40 12.51
N ALA A 327 6.06 0.93 11.42
CA ALA A 327 6.78 1.13 10.15
C ALA A 327 8.07 1.95 10.29
N LEU A 328 8.12 2.92 11.21
CA LEU A 328 9.31 3.73 11.45
C LEU A 328 10.35 3.03 12.35
N MET A 329 10.04 1.84 12.87
CA MET A 329 10.90 1.11 13.79
C MET A 329 11.55 -0.12 13.15
N ASP A 330 11.34 -0.33 11.85
CA ASP A 330 11.74 -1.56 11.17
C ASP A 330 12.28 -1.29 9.77
N ALA A 331 13.49 -1.78 9.50
CA ALA A 331 14.12 -1.69 8.18
C ALA A 331 14.01 -3.00 7.38
N GLY A 332 13.35 -4.04 7.93
CA GLY A 332 13.35 -5.42 7.39
C GLY A 332 12.28 -5.70 6.34
N ALA A 333 11.47 -4.73 5.90
CA ALA A 333 10.36 -4.98 4.96
C ALA A 333 10.81 -5.72 3.68
N LEU A 334 11.89 -5.28 3.05
CA LEU A 334 12.45 -5.97 1.87
C LEU A 334 12.95 -7.38 2.21
N GLN A 335 13.46 -7.61 3.42
CA GLN A 335 13.91 -8.94 3.84
C GLN A 335 12.73 -9.93 3.90
N GLN A 336 11.60 -9.51 4.45
CA GLN A 336 10.40 -10.35 4.46
C GLN A 336 9.89 -10.62 3.04
N TRP A 337 9.82 -9.62 2.15
CA TRP A 337 9.43 -9.83 0.75
C TRP A 337 10.43 -10.72 0.03
N TYR A 338 11.73 -10.56 0.24
CA TYR A 338 12.75 -11.44 -0.36
C TYR A 338 12.56 -12.90 0.07
N ALA A 339 12.31 -13.14 1.35
CA ALA A 339 12.02 -14.48 1.86
C ALA A 339 10.70 -15.05 1.28
N MET A 340 9.66 -14.22 1.10
CA MET A 340 8.41 -14.63 0.43
C MET A 340 8.64 -14.96 -1.04
N ASN A 341 9.42 -14.15 -1.77
CA ASN A 341 9.79 -14.39 -3.17
C ASN A 341 10.55 -15.71 -3.38
N ARG A 342 11.27 -16.17 -2.37
CA ARG A 342 12.11 -17.39 -2.41
C ARG A 342 11.40 -18.63 -1.88
N ALA A 343 10.24 -18.49 -1.26
CA ALA A 343 9.50 -19.60 -0.68
C ALA A 343 9.03 -20.58 -1.78
N THR A 344 9.14 -21.88 -1.51
CA THR A 344 8.77 -22.97 -2.41
C THR A 344 7.57 -23.79 -1.92
N ASN A 345 7.11 -23.53 -0.69
CA ASN A 345 6.00 -24.21 -0.05
C ASN A 345 5.39 -23.36 1.06
N PHE A 346 4.23 -23.80 1.59
CA PHE A 346 3.50 -23.07 2.63
C PHE A 346 4.29 -22.87 3.91
N THR A 347 5.07 -23.85 4.34
CA THR A 347 5.86 -23.73 5.59
C THR A 347 6.93 -22.64 5.47
N GLU A 348 7.66 -22.60 4.36
CA GLU A 348 8.67 -21.56 4.09
C GLU A 348 8.00 -20.18 3.94
N PHE A 349 6.87 -20.11 3.22
CA PHE A 349 6.12 -18.87 3.07
C PHE A 349 5.61 -18.35 4.42
N LYS A 350 5.01 -19.21 5.25
CA LYS A 350 4.54 -18.84 6.59
C LYS A 350 5.69 -18.41 7.50
N THR A 351 6.85 -19.03 7.37
CA THR A 351 8.07 -18.61 8.07
C THR A 351 8.54 -17.23 7.63
N ALA A 352 8.48 -16.93 6.33
CA ALA A 352 8.78 -15.61 5.81
C ALA A 352 7.82 -14.54 6.36
N VAL A 353 6.51 -14.82 6.38
CA VAL A 353 5.50 -13.92 6.96
C VAL A 353 5.72 -13.73 8.47
N ALA A 354 6.15 -14.77 9.19
CA ALA A 354 6.40 -14.73 10.64
C ALA A 354 7.57 -13.82 11.04
N GLN A 355 8.43 -13.39 10.10
CA GLN A 355 9.43 -12.34 10.38
C GLN A 355 8.79 -11.03 10.85
N ASN A 356 7.54 -10.78 10.45
CA ASN A 356 6.72 -9.66 10.93
C ASN A 356 7.37 -8.28 10.73
N HIS A 357 8.07 -8.08 9.60
CA HIS A 357 8.68 -6.80 9.23
C HIS A 357 7.73 -5.88 8.47
N LEU A 358 6.68 -6.44 7.84
CA LEU A 358 5.66 -5.64 7.17
C LEU A 358 4.70 -5.06 8.20
N ALA A 359 4.63 -3.72 8.24
CA ALA A 359 3.79 -3.02 9.21
C ALA A 359 2.29 -3.13 8.89
N MET A 360 1.94 -3.56 7.69
CA MET A 360 0.56 -3.69 7.21
C MET A 360 0.47 -4.77 6.13
N PHE A 361 -0.69 -5.14 5.75
CA PHE A 361 -1.23 -5.93 4.65
C PHE A 361 -1.97 -7.19 5.09
N ASN A 362 -3.12 -7.38 4.48
CA ASN A 362 -3.68 -8.72 4.34
C ASN A 362 -2.83 -9.51 3.35
N ILE A 363 -2.66 -10.79 3.60
CA ILE A 363 -1.95 -11.71 2.71
C ILE A 363 -2.88 -12.84 2.35
N MET A 364 -3.13 -13.05 1.06
CA MET A 364 -3.82 -14.21 0.52
C MET A 364 -2.80 -15.09 -0.19
N TYR A 365 -2.89 -16.39 -0.02
CA TYR A 365 -1.96 -17.38 -0.53
C TYR A 365 -2.69 -18.57 -1.15
N ALA A 366 -2.13 -19.13 -2.20
CA ALA A 366 -2.52 -20.43 -2.75
C ALA A 366 -1.28 -21.18 -3.26
N ASP A 367 -1.28 -22.53 -3.19
CA ASP A 367 -0.19 -23.35 -3.72
C ASP A 367 -0.69 -24.60 -4.46
N LYS A 368 0.22 -25.25 -5.18
CA LYS A 368 -0.07 -26.51 -5.89
C LYS A 368 -0.14 -27.74 -4.99
N ARG A 369 0.11 -27.58 -3.67
CA ARG A 369 0.03 -28.64 -2.66
C ARG A 369 -1.27 -28.59 -1.87
N ASP A 370 -2.30 -28.00 -2.47
CA ASP A 370 -3.67 -27.94 -1.98
C ASP A 370 -3.86 -27.10 -0.72
N THR A 371 -3.14 -25.98 -0.63
CA THR A 371 -3.31 -25.02 0.47
C THR A 371 -3.79 -23.68 -0.05
N ILE A 372 -4.88 -23.16 0.52
CA ILE A 372 -5.23 -21.74 0.48
C ILE A 372 -5.11 -21.15 1.90
N PHE A 373 -4.61 -19.93 2.00
CA PHE A 373 -4.39 -19.29 3.30
C PHE A 373 -4.67 -17.80 3.22
N TYR A 374 -5.22 -17.25 4.30
CA TYR A 374 -5.41 -15.82 4.49
C TYR A 374 -4.97 -15.41 5.89
N ILE A 375 -4.33 -14.25 6.00
CA ILE A 375 -4.01 -13.59 7.25
C ILE A 375 -4.14 -12.08 7.13
N SER A 376 -4.78 -11.44 8.12
CA SER A 376 -4.76 -9.99 8.29
C SER A 376 -3.62 -9.61 9.20
N SER A 377 -2.41 -9.47 8.63
CA SER A 377 -1.16 -9.26 9.39
C SER A 377 -0.74 -7.80 9.44
N GLY A 378 0.25 -7.55 10.28
CA GLY A 378 0.91 -6.26 10.46
C GLY A 378 1.76 -6.29 11.71
N LYS A 379 2.72 -5.39 11.82
CA LYS A 379 3.53 -5.27 13.04
C LYS A 379 2.74 -4.54 14.13
N MET A 380 1.72 -5.20 14.69
CA MET A 380 0.81 -4.60 15.67
C MET A 380 1.40 -4.60 17.08
N PRO A 381 1.35 -3.48 17.81
CA PRO A 381 1.87 -3.41 19.17
C PRO A 381 0.91 -4.02 20.20
N TYR A 382 1.45 -4.47 21.33
CA TYR A 382 0.68 -4.67 22.54
C TYR A 382 0.39 -3.32 23.19
N ARG A 383 -0.87 -2.90 23.14
CA ARG A 383 -1.36 -1.67 23.77
C ARG A 383 -1.80 -1.91 25.20
N ASN A 384 -1.67 -0.90 26.06
CA ASN A 384 -2.09 -1.00 27.46
C ASN A 384 -3.56 -1.40 27.55
N ALA A 385 -3.87 -2.30 28.50
CA ALA A 385 -5.21 -2.83 28.73
C ALA A 385 -6.15 -1.83 29.43
N ASP A 386 -5.64 -0.75 30.05
CA ASP A 386 -6.43 0.26 30.71
C ASP A 386 -7.42 0.91 29.71
N THR A 387 -8.70 0.77 30.00
CA THR A 387 -9.80 1.24 29.15
C THR A 387 -9.97 2.77 29.16
N SER A 388 -9.29 3.48 30.05
CA SER A 388 -9.25 4.96 30.04
C SER A 388 -8.47 5.50 28.83
N TYR A 389 -7.60 4.68 28.22
CA TYR A 389 -6.88 5.05 27.00
C TYR A 389 -7.70 4.67 25.75
N HIS A 390 -8.17 5.68 25.04
CA HIS A 390 -8.89 5.52 23.78
C HIS A 390 -7.89 5.50 22.62
N TRP A 391 -7.41 4.32 22.24
CA TRP A 391 -6.33 4.13 21.25
C TRP A 391 -6.65 4.66 19.85
N ASN A 392 -7.94 4.77 19.50
CA ASN A 392 -8.40 5.39 18.26
C ASN A 392 -8.51 6.93 18.32
N SER A 393 -7.97 7.56 19.35
CA SER A 393 -7.95 9.01 19.58
C SER A 393 -6.56 9.50 19.95
N THR A 394 -6.43 10.80 20.22
CA THR A 394 -5.18 11.35 20.75
C THR A 394 -4.95 10.87 22.18
N LEU A 395 -3.77 10.30 22.40
CA LEU A 395 -3.34 9.75 23.68
C LEU A 395 -2.60 10.80 24.54
N PRO A 396 -2.58 10.64 25.86
CA PRO A 396 -1.74 11.45 26.74
C PRO A 396 -0.27 11.15 26.47
N GLY A 397 0.52 12.21 26.22
CA GLY A 397 1.96 12.14 26.00
C GLY A 397 2.76 12.56 27.25
N ASP A 398 2.17 12.41 28.42
CA ASP A 398 2.73 12.73 29.74
C ASP A 398 2.95 11.48 30.62
N THR A 399 2.75 10.28 30.07
CA THR A 399 2.94 9.02 30.79
C THR A 399 3.53 7.92 29.91
N ARG A 400 4.46 7.12 30.46
CA ARG A 400 4.98 5.91 29.80
C ARG A 400 3.98 4.76 29.73
N ALA A 401 2.85 4.83 30.44
CA ALA A 401 1.81 3.81 30.39
C ALA A 401 1.22 3.60 28.98
N THR A 402 1.25 4.65 28.14
CA THR A 402 0.81 4.60 26.74
C THR A 402 1.94 4.24 25.75
N LEU A 403 3.18 4.08 26.23
CA LEU A 403 4.36 3.80 25.40
C LEU A 403 4.53 2.30 25.18
N TRP A 404 4.00 1.77 24.09
CA TRP A 404 4.21 0.37 23.73
C TRP A 404 5.60 0.13 23.11
N THR A 405 6.17 -1.07 23.39
CA THR A 405 7.51 -1.47 22.95
C THR A 405 7.58 -2.91 22.45
N LYS A 406 6.48 -3.68 22.59
CA LYS A 406 6.39 -5.09 22.20
C LYS A 406 5.36 -5.25 21.08
N PHE A 407 5.57 -6.25 20.23
CA PHE A 407 4.72 -6.55 19.09
C PHE A 407 4.10 -7.94 19.20
N LYS A 408 2.90 -8.11 18.64
CA LYS A 408 2.16 -9.36 18.60
C LYS A 408 2.83 -10.35 17.63
N PRO A 409 2.93 -11.63 17.96
CA PRO A 409 3.42 -12.67 17.05
C PRO A 409 2.35 -13.06 16.04
N LEU A 410 2.76 -13.77 14.98
CA LEU A 410 1.89 -14.13 13.85
C LEU A 410 0.62 -14.88 14.24
N ASN A 411 0.68 -15.75 15.25
CA ASN A 411 -0.45 -16.57 15.69
C ASN A 411 -1.57 -15.80 16.43
N GLU A 412 -1.36 -14.53 16.75
CA GLU A 412 -2.38 -13.67 17.35
C GLU A 412 -3.20 -12.87 16.33
N PHE A 413 -2.89 -12.99 15.04
CA PHE A 413 -3.64 -12.30 13.98
C PHE A 413 -4.78 -13.19 13.44
N PRO A 414 -5.90 -12.57 12.96
CA PRO A 414 -6.94 -13.29 12.23
C PRO A 414 -6.38 -14.02 11.02
N GLN A 415 -6.52 -15.35 10.96
CA GLN A 415 -6.00 -16.16 9.87
C GLN A 415 -6.88 -17.39 9.60
N TYR A 416 -6.91 -17.83 8.36
CA TYR A 416 -7.65 -18.99 7.88
C TYR A 416 -6.74 -19.88 7.04
N THR A 417 -6.93 -21.21 7.15
CA THR A 417 -6.27 -22.20 6.30
C THR A 417 -7.29 -23.22 5.87
N ASN A 418 -7.49 -23.41 4.57
CA ASN A 418 -8.37 -24.42 3.97
C ASN A 418 -9.77 -24.48 4.63
N PRO A 419 -10.57 -23.41 4.60
CA PRO A 419 -11.94 -23.47 5.12
C PRO A 419 -12.75 -24.51 4.32
N LYS A 420 -13.72 -25.18 4.97
CA LYS A 420 -14.55 -26.23 4.35
C LYS A 420 -15.40 -25.70 3.19
N SER A 421 -15.78 -24.43 3.23
CA SER A 421 -16.44 -23.71 2.13
C SER A 421 -15.62 -23.63 0.85
N GLY A 422 -14.30 -23.86 0.94
CA GLY A 422 -13.39 -23.94 -0.19
C GLY A 422 -13.06 -22.59 -0.83
N TYR A 423 -13.28 -21.46 -0.14
CA TYR A 423 -12.87 -20.16 -0.67
C TYR A 423 -12.46 -19.17 0.44
N LEU A 424 -11.63 -18.21 0.08
CA LEU A 424 -11.24 -17.07 0.89
C LEU A 424 -11.33 -15.81 0.04
N ILE A 425 -11.83 -14.72 0.61
CA ILE A 425 -11.95 -13.42 -0.06
C ILE A 425 -11.41 -12.29 0.81
N ASN A 426 -10.80 -11.30 0.17
CA ASN A 426 -10.58 -10.01 0.81
C ASN A 426 -10.64 -8.86 -0.21
N MET A 427 -11.52 -7.88 0.05
CA MET A 427 -11.71 -6.64 -0.70
C MET A 427 -11.49 -5.43 0.22
N ASN A 428 -10.48 -5.47 1.08
CA ASN A 428 -10.20 -4.48 2.13
C ASN A 428 -11.37 -4.35 3.14
N HIS A 429 -12.07 -5.43 3.41
CA HIS A 429 -13.15 -5.51 4.40
C HIS A 429 -12.70 -6.31 5.62
N SER A 430 -13.59 -6.47 6.58
CA SER A 430 -13.35 -7.20 7.83
C SER A 430 -12.63 -8.53 7.62
N PRO A 431 -11.53 -8.81 8.34
CA PRO A 431 -10.91 -10.13 8.33
C PRO A 431 -11.79 -11.22 8.94
N PHE A 432 -12.86 -10.84 9.65
CA PHE A 432 -13.85 -11.75 10.25
C PHE A 432 -14.99 -12.10 9.29
N LEU A 433 -14.89 -11.74 8.01
CA LEU A 433 -15.89 -11.96 6.96
C LEU A 433 -15.23 -12.50 5.68
N ALA A 434 -14.15 -13.25 5.83
CA ALA A 434 -13.28 -13.66 4.73
C ALA A 434 -13.73 -14.94 4.00
N THR A 435 -14.76 -15.65 4.50
CA THR A 435 -15.24 -16.92 3.97
C THR A 435 -16.75 -17.09 4.21
N ALA A 436 -17.28 -18.31 4.15
CA ALA A 436 -18.68 -18.58 4.49
C ALA A 436 -18.97 -18.19 5.96
N GLU A 437 -20.20 -17.72 6.21
CA GLU A 437 -20.58 -17.17 7.51
C GLU A 437 -20.33 -18.15 8.68
N SER A 438 -20.60 -19.44 8.48
CA SER A 438 -20.42 -20.49 9.50
C SER A 438 -18.96 -20.77 9.87
N GLU A 439 -17.99 -20.26 9.09
CA GLU A 439 -16.56 -20.51 9.29
C GLU A 439 -15.78 -19.22 9.60
N ASN A 440 -16.45 -18.09 9.63
CA ASN A 440 -15.84 -16.82 9.98
C ASN A 440 -15.42 -16.79 11.45
N LEU A 441 -14.28 -16.17 11.72
CA LEU A 441 -13.76 -16.01 13.08
C LEU A 441 -14.63 -15.02 13.87
N ASP A 442 -14.82 -15.30 15.18
CA ASP A 442 -15.50 -14.37 16.07
C ASP A 442 -14.56 -13.20 16.43
N PRO A 443 -14.92 -11.94 16.11
CA PRO A 443 -14.10 -10.78 16.44
C PRO A 443 -13.86 -10.59 17.94
N LYS A 444 -14.70 -11.16 18.82
CA LYS A 444 -14.53 -11.11 20.28
C LYS A 444 -13.29 -11.83 20.78
N ASN A 445 -12.70 -12.71 19.97
CA ASN A 445 -11.46 -13.42 20.30
C ASN A 445 -10.20 -12.58 20.03
N PHE A 446 -10.35 -11.35 19.52
CA PHE A 446 -9.25 -10.47 19.14
C PHE A 446 -9.32 -9.14 19.90
N ASP A 447 -8.18 -8.50 20.08
CA ASP A 447 -8.10 -7.24 20.83
C ASP A 447 -8.77 -6.11 20.03
N PRO A 448 -9.85 -5.49 20.53
CA PRO A 448 -10.52 -4.39 19.83
C PRO A 448 -9.62 -3.16 19.62
N LYS A 449 -8.53 -3.02 20.41
CA LYS A 449 -7.55 -1.94 20.26
C LYS A 449 -6.75 -2.04 18.95
N ASP A 450 -6.76 -3.19 18.27
CA ASP A 450 -6.13 -3.34 16.97
C ASP A 450 -6.89 -2.63 15.85
N GLY A 451 -8.16 -2.26 16.09
CA GLY A 451 -8.95 -1.45 15.17
C GLY A 451 -9.35 -2.16 13.88
N TYR A 452 -9.59 -3.47 13.94
CA TYR A 452 -10.11 -4.22 12.78
C TYR A 452 -11.49 -3.72 12.35
N GLU A 453 -11.74 -3.70 11.04
CA GLU A 453 -13.09 -3.52 10.52
C GLU A 453 -13.97 -4.70 10.90
N LEU A 454 -15.28 -4.42 11.09
CA LEU A 454 -16.25 -5.42 11.48
C LEU A 454 -17.34 -5.66 10.43
N TYR A 455 -17.27 -5.02 9.25
CA TYR A 455 -18.34 -5.07 8.25
C TYR A 455 -17.82 -5.28 6.83
N HIS A 456 -18.75 -5.69 5.97
CA HIS A 456 -18.56 -5.72 4.53
C HIS A 456 -18.57 -4.31 3.94
N ASN A 457 -17.83 -4.11 2.84
CA ASN A 457 -18.06 -3.02 1.88
C ASN A 457 -18.88 -3.52 0.68
N ASN A 458 -19.20 -2.65 -0.28
CA ASN A 458 -19.99 -3.04 -1.45
C ASN A 458 -19.33 -4.16 -2.25
N ARG A 459 -18.01 -4.11 -2.45
CA ARG A 459 -17.25 -5.11 -3.19
C ARG A 459 -17.32 -6.50 -2.55
N SER A 460 -17.14 -6.60 -1.26
CA SER A 460 -17.18 -7.88 -0.55
C SER A 460 -18.60 -8.45 -0.47
N ARG A 461 -19.63 -7.61 -0.35
CA ARG A 461 -21.05 -8.05 -0.46
C ARG A 461 -21.30 -8.63 -1.84
N ARG A 462 -20.95 -7.89 -2.90
CA ARG A 462 -21.15 -8.35 -4.27
C ARG A 462 -20.37 -9.62 -4.58
N ALA A 463 -19.12 -9.74 -4.10
CA ALA A 463 -18.33 -10.96 -4.26
C ALA A 463 -19.01 -12.17 -3.62
N LYS A 464 -19.57 -12.02 -2.42
CA LYS A 464 -20.34 -13.10 -1.77
C LYS A 464 -21.62 -13.44 -2.54
N ASP A 465 -22.38 -12.44 -3.00
CA ASP A 465 -23.58 -12.66 -3.84
C ASP A 465 -23.27 -13.51 -5.09
N LEU A 466 -22.03 -13.40 -5.62
CA LEU A 466 -21.59 -14.12 -6.80
C LEU A 466 -20.96 -15.50 -6.50
N ILE A 467 -20.33 -15.66 -5.33
CA ILE A 467 -19.57 -16.87 -4.95
C ILE A 467 -20.43 -17.87 -4.18
N ASP A 468 -21.24 -17.40 -3.23
CA ASP A 468 -22.00 -18.28 -2.32
C ASP A 468 -22.98 -19.22 -3.05
N PRO A 469 -23.68 -18.78 -4.13
CA PRO A 469 -24.57 -19.68 -4.87
C PRO A 469 -23.87 -20.76 -5.69
N LEU A 470 -22.56 -20.64 -5.92
CA LEU A 470 -21.82 -21.59 -6.77
C LEU A 470 -21.35 -22.78 -5.94
N GLU A 471 -21.78 -23.98 -6.33
CA GLU A 471 -21.25 -25.24 -5.76
C GLU A 471 -19.77 -25.42 -6.13
N LYS A 472 -19.43 -25.18 -7.39
CA LYS A 472 -18.08 -25.21 -7.94
C LYS A 472 -17.82 -23.92 -8.73
N ILE A 473 -16.57 -23.49 -8.71
CA ILE A 473 -16.10 -22.27 -9.41
C ILE A 473 -15.15 -22.68 -10.53
N SER A 474 -15.48 -22.28 -11.75
CA SER A 474 -14.58 -22.42 -12.89
C SER A 474 -13.63 -21.21 -12.99
N TYR A 475 -12.56 -21.37 -13.78
CA TYR A 475 -11.66 -20.25 -14.11
C TYR A 475 -12.40 -19.11 -14.84
N ALA A 476 -13.40 -19.45 -15.65
CA ALA A 476 -14.26 -18.47 -16.32
C ALA A 476 -15.16 -17.72 -15.30
N ASP A 477 -15.73 -18.42 -14.31
CA ASP A 477 -16.50 -17.77 -13.24
C ASP A 477 -15.63 -16.82 -12.44
N LEU A 478 -14.39 -17.21 -12.13
CA LEU A 478 -13.46 -16.38 -11.38
C LEU A 478 -13.16 -15.07 -12.12
N LYS A 479 -12.94 -15.14 -13.45
CA LYS A 479 -12.80 -13.94 -14.29
C LYS A 479 -14.06 -13.10 -14.32
N ARG A 480 -15.23 -13.71 -14.50
CA ARG A 480 -16.52 -13.03 -14.50
C ARG A 480 -16.75 -12.29 -13.17
N ILE A 481 -16.45 -12.92 -12.03
CA ILE A 481 -16.56 -12.33 -10.70
C ILE A 481 -15.62 -11.12 -10.58
N LYS A 482 -14.35 -11.25 -10.99
CA LYS A 482 -13.38 -10.16 -10.87
C LYS A 482 -13.78 -8.93 -11.70
N PHE A 483 -14.32 -9.13 -12.89
CA PHE A 483 -14.69 -8.04 -13.80
C PHE A 483 -16.17 -7.59 -13.65
N ASP A 484 -16.86 -8.04 -12.60
CA ASP A 484 -18.22 -7.60 -12.32
C ASP A 484 -18.25 -6.09 -12.00
N ARG A 485 -19.17 -5.38 -12.68
CA ARG A 485 -19.33 -3.93 -12.59
C ARG A 485 -20.61 -3.53 -11.84
N GLN A 486 -21.25 -4.44 -11.15
CA GLN A 486 -22.51 -4.20 -10.46
C GLN A 486 -22.29 -3.96 -8.97
N LEU A 487 -22.95 -2.96 -8.42
CA LEU A 487 -23.07 -2.77 -6.97
C LEU A 487 -24.09 -3.77 -6.38
N PRO A 488 -24.00 -4.10 -5.08
CA PRO A 488 -25.00 -4.94 -4.42
C PRO A 488 -26.36 -4.23 -4.38
N SER A 489 -27.42 -4.99 -4.08
CA SER A 489 -28.79 -4.44 -3.97
C SER A 489 -28.91 -3.35 -2.89
N THR A 490 -28.20 -3.50 -1.77
CA THR A 490 -28.06 -2.47 -0.72
C THR A 490 -26.72 -1.81 -0.83
N ILE A 491 -26.70 -0.55 -1.25
CA ILE A 491 -25.49 0.21 -1.52
C ILE A 491 -25.04 0.99 -0.28
N LEU A 492 -23.74 0.93 0.03
CA LEU A 492 -23.08 1.78 1.02
C LEU A 492 -22.31 2.90 0.32
N PHE A 493 -22.45 4.12 0.80
CA PHE A 493 -21.54 5.21 0.44
C PHE A 493 -20.23 5.14 1.24
N PRO A 494 -19.19 5.85 0.81
CA PRO A 494 -17.96 5.99 1.58
C PRO A 494 -18.26 6.38 3.05
N TYR A 495 -17.46 5.84 3.97
CA TYR A 495 -17.60 6.04 5.42
C TYR A 495 -18.84 5.38 6.06
N GLY A 496 -19.51 4.44 5.37
CA GLY A 496 -20.63 3.67 5.89
C GLY A 496 -21.98 4.40 5.85
N PHE A 497 -22.05 5.54 5.16
CA PHE A 497 -23.34 6.23 4.93
C PHE A 497 -24.23 5.40 4.02
N THR A 498 -25.56 5.53 4.19
CA THR A 498 -26.53 4.87 3.31
C THR A 498 -26.95 5.81 2.18
N ALA A 499 -27.10 5.25 0.96
CA ALA A 499 -27.59 5.96 -0.21
C ALA A 499 -29.12 6.10 -0.26
N ASP A 500 -29.83 5.44 0.64
CA ASP A 500 -31.28 5.22 0.56
C ASP A 500 -32.06 6.50 0.36
N THR A 501 -31.69 7.59 1.02
CA THR A 501 -32.37 8.88 0.90
C THR A 501 -32.39 9.40 -0.55
N MET A 502 -31.32 9.18 -1.33
CA MET A 502 -31.29 9.59 -2.76
C MET A 502 -32.38 8.87 -3.57
N PHE A 503 -32.60 7.58 -3.31
CA PHE A 503 -33.57 6.75 -4.02
C PHE A 503 -35.02 7.00 -3.57
N LEU A 504 -35.22 7.61 -2.38
CA LEU A 504 -36.55 7.85 -1.80
C LEU A 504 -37.16 9.23 -2.13
N ILE A 505 -36.43 10.12 -2.81
CA ILE A 505 -36.92 11.44 -3.18
C ILE A 505 -38.12 11.33 -4.13
N ASP A 506 -39.24 12.01 -3.82
CA ASP A 506 -40.42 12.09 -4.70
C ASP A 506 -40.13 13.05 -5.87
N GLU A 507 -39.95 12.49 -7.06
CA GLU A 507 -39.61 13.24 -8.27
C GLU A 507 -40.69 14.24 -8.71
N ASN A 508 -41.95 14.04 -8.28
CA ASN A 508 -43.03 14.93 -8.64
C ASN A 508 -42.94 16.28 -7.90
N LYS A 509 -42.28 16.30 -6.75
CA LYS A 509 -42.06 17.53 -5.98
C LYS A 509 -40.95 18.42 -6.55
N TYR A 510 -40.12 17.87 -7.45
CA TYR A 510 -38.95 18.56 -8.00
C TYR A 510 -38.89 18.42 -9.53
N PRO A 511 -39.78 19.11 -10.28
CA PRO A 511 -39.90 18.93 -11.73
C PRO A 511 -38.61 19.09 -12.51
N THR A 512 -37.76 20.05 -12.14
CA THR A 512 -36.44 20.30 -12.76
C THR A 512 -35.46 19.14 -12.53
N LEU A 513 -35.50 18.48 -11.37
CA LEU A 513 -34.62 17.38 -10.99
C LEU A 513 -35.23 16.01 -11.33
N SER A 514 -36.53 15.97 -11.69
CA SER A 514 -37.28 14.74 -11.96
C SER A 514 -36.58 13.77 -12.93
N PRO A 515 -35.97 14.23 -14.03
CA PRO A 515 -35.25 13.31 -14.93
C PRO A 515 -34.10 12.58 -14.25
N LEU A 516 -33.30 13.27 -13.40
CA LEU A 516 -32.16 12.68 -12.68
C LEU A 516 -32.65 11.72 -11.59
N ILE A 517 -33.69 12.10 -10.84
CA ILE A 517 -34.26 11.26 -9.79
C ILE A 517 -34.81 9.96 -10.39
N LYS A 518 -35.53 10.03 -11.50
CA LYS A 518 -36.06 8.86 -12.23
C LYS A 518 -34.93 7.98 -12.77
N ALA A 519 -33.91 8.59 -13.36
CA ALA A 519 -32.77 7.85 -13.89
C ALA A 519 -32.04 7.05 -12.81
N LEU A 520 -31.84 7.63 -11.59
CA LEU A 520 -31.22 6.92 -10.47
C LEU A 520 -32.15 5.84 -9.89
N LYS A 521 -33.45 6.09 -9.73
CA LYS A 521 -34.44 5.11 -9.25
C LYS A 521 -34.58 3.89 -10.16
N ASN A 522 -34.47 4.09 -11.48
CA ASN A 522 -34.57 3.02 -12.48
C ASN A 522 -33.23 2.38 -12.82
N TRP A 523 -32.15 2.80 -12.15
CA TRP A 523 -30.84 2.26 -12.40
C TRP A 523 -30.70 0.84 -11.86
N ASP A 524 -30.17 -0.05 -12.66
CA ASP A 524 -29.93 -1.47 -12.35
C ASP A 524 -28.69 -1.73 -11.48
N HIS A 525 -28.08 -0.69 -10.95
CA HIS A 525 -26.83 -0.70 -10.20
C HIS A 525 -25.59 -1.12 -11.02
N ASN A 526 -25.72 -1.23 -12.34
CA ASN A 526 -24.59 -1.56 -13.21
C ASN A 526 -23.82 -0.29 -13.59
N THR A 527 -22.50 -0.36 -13.50
CA THR A 527 -21.59 0.78 -13.79
C THR A 527 -20.95 0.67 -15.17
N ASN A 528 -21.69 0.18 -16.15
CA ASN A 528 -21.28 0.18 -17.56
C ASN A 528 -21.13 1.60 -18.08
N PRO A 529 -20.24 1.82 -19.08
CA PRO A 529 -19.98 3.17 -19.60
C PRO A 529 -21.22 3.84 -20.20
N GLU A 530 -22.20 3.08 -20.67
CA GLU A 530 -23.46 3.58 -21.28
C GLU A 530 -24.48 4.04 -20.24
N SER A 531 -24.30 3.75 -18.95
CA SER A 531 -25.29 4.00 -17.91
C SER A 531 -25.34 5.47 -17.48
N ASN A 532 -26.53 6.08 -17.60
CA ASN A 532 -26.81 7.41 -17.05
C ASN A 532 -26.99 7.37 -15.51
N GLY A 533 -27.68 6.34 -14.99
CA GLY A 533 -27.84 6.16 -13.53
C GLY A 533 -26.48 6.02 -12.82
N ALA A 534 -25.54 5.29 -13.42
CA ALA A 534 -24.19 5.17 -12.90
C ALA A 534 -23.43 6.52 -12.88
N LEU A 535 -23.62 7.39 -13.88
CA LEU A 535 -23.05 8.74 -13.86
C LEU A 535 -23.60 9.55 -12.69
N ILE A 536 -24.92 9.55 -12.48
CA ILE A 536 -25.59 10.29 -11.39
C ILE A 536 -25.05 9.80 -10.05
N TYR A 537 -24.98 8.48 -9.85
CA TYR A 537 -24.43 7.88 -8.65
C TYR A 537 -22.93 8.21 -8.46
N ASN A 538 -22.13 8.21 -9.54
CA ASN A 538 -20.70 8.55 -9.48
C ASN A 538 -20.48 10.00 -9.02
N LEU A 539 -21.25 10.95 -9.53
CA LEU A 539 -21.18 12.35 -9.08
C LEU A 539 -21.60 12.48 -7.60
N ALA A 540 -22.67 11.78 -7.20
CA ALA A 540 -23.11 11.73 -5.80
C ALA A 540 -22.04 11.11 -4.88
N TYR A 541 -21.36 10.06 -5.33
CA TYR A 541 -20.29 9.38 -4.59
C TYR A 541 -19.16 10.33 -4.19
N TYR A 542 -18.80 11.29 -5.03
CA TYR A 542 -17.78 12.28 -4.75
C TYR A 542 -18.28 13.52 -4.01
N GLU A 543 -19.58 13.80 -4.04
CA GLU A 543 -20.16 15.00 -3.42
C GLU A 543 -20.66 14.76 -2.00
N ILE A 544 -21.36 13.65 -1.74
CA ILE A 544 -21.94 13.33 -0.43
C ILE A 544 -20.91 13.32 0.70
N PRO A 545 -19.71 12.75 0.56
CA PRO A 545 -18.71 12.78 1.64
C PRO A 545 -18.30 14.19 2.07
N LYS A 546 -18.34 15.16 1.15
CA LYS A 546 -18.02 16.56 1.47
C LYS A 546 -19.14 17.20 2.31
N LEU A 547 -20.39 16.88 2.01
CA LEU A 547 -21.55 17.34 2.78
C LEU A 547 -21.60 16.72 4.18
N MET A 548 -21.05 15.50 4.32
CA MET A 548 -21.06 14.73 5.55
C MET A 548 -19.80 14.92 6.41
N GLU A 549 -18.83 15.71 5.96
CA GLU A 549 -17.56 15.91 6.66
C GLU A 549 -17.78 16.47 8.06
N GLY A 550 -17.18 15.81 9.06
CA GLY A 550 -17.26 16.21 10.47
C GLY A 550 -18.54 15.82 11.20
N ARG A 551 -19.49 15.16 10.54
CA ARG A 551 -20.73 14.66 11.16
C ARG A 551 -20.50 13.33 11.91
N LYS A 552 -21.37 13.08 12.91
CA LYS A 552 -21.37 11.84 13.69
C LYS A 552 -22.46 10.85 13.25
N ASP A 553 -23.48 11.35 12.57
CA ASP A 553 -24.56 10.54 12.00
C ASP A 553 -24.19 10.00 10.61
N ASP A 554 -24.77 8.89 10.22
CA ASP A 554 -24.51 8.16 8.99
C ASP A 554 -25.63 8.31 7.95
N LYS A 555 -26.58 9.23 8.19
CA LYS A 555 -27.78 9.40 7.35
C LYS A 555 -27.76 10.72 6.60
N LEU A 556 -27.94 10.63 5.28
CA LEU A 556 -28.19 11.78 4.41
C LEU A 556 -29.60 12.30 4.64
N THR A 557 -29.77 13.58 4.92
CA THR A 557 -31.10 14.22 5.01
C THR A 557 -31.71 14.39 3.62
N THR A 558 -33.05 14.53 3.57
CA THR A 558 -33.77 14.84 2.32
C THR A 558 -33.24 16.14 1.67
N GLN A 559 -32.94 17.15 2.46
CA GLN A 559 -32.42 18.43 1.95
C GLN A 559 -31.02 18.27 1.32
N GLU A 560 -30.15 17.48 1.90
CA GLU A 560 -28.82 17.19 1.35
C GLU A 560 -28.90 16.32 0.08
N ALA A 561 -29.82 15.36 0.04
CA ALA A 561 -30.09 14.59 -1.17
C ALA A 561 -30.56 15.49 -2.32
N ILE A 562 -31.46 16.46 -2.05
CA ILE A 562 -31.90 17.43 -3.04
C ILE A 562 -30.74 18.35 -3.47
N ALA A 563 -29.93 18.82 -2.53
CA ALA A 563 -28.73 19.62 -2.84
C ALA A 563 -27.74 18.84 -3.72
N THR A 564 -27.57 17.53 -3.48
CA THR A 564 -26.76 16.65 -4.33
C THR A 564 -27.33 16.55 -5.75
N TYR A 565 -28.66 16.36 -5.92
CA TYR A 565 -29.30 16.37 -7.24
C TYR A 565 -29.15 17.73 -7.93
N GLN A 566 -29.28 18.83 -7.20
CA GLN A 566 -29.07 20.17 -7.75
C GLN A 566 -27.65 20.37 -8.25
N TYR A 567 -26.64 19.94 -7.46
CA TYR A 567 -25.24 19.95 -7.89
C TYR A 567 -25.03 19.15 -9.18
N ILE A 568 -25.62 17.94 -9.28
CA ILE A 568 -25.52 17.08 -10.47
C ILE A 568 -26.17 17.77 -11.66
N TYR A 569 -27.38 18.37 -11.50
CA TYR A 569 -28.08 19.14 -12.53
C TYR A 569 -27.19 20.28 -13.05
N ASP A 570 -26.68 21.11 -12.15
CA ASP A 570 -25.88 22.28 -12.52
C ASP A 570 -24.58 21.85 -13.22
N PHE A 571 -23.95 20.76 -12.76
CA PHE A 571 -22.77 20.19 -13.40
C PHE A 571 -23.05 19.72 -14.82
N LEU A 572 -24.13 18.99 -15.04
CA LEU A 572 -24.52 18.46 -16.35
C LEU A 572 -24.92 19.56 -17.31
N MET A 573 -25.74 20.49 -16.87
CA MET A 573 -26.18 21.63 -17.71
C MET A 573 -25.01 22.53 -18.10
N LYS A 574 -24.08 22.79 -17.16
CA LYS A 574 -22.88 23.60 -17.41
C LYS A 574 -21.94 22.95 -18.44
N ASN A 575 -21.74 21.65 -18.36
CA ASN A 575 -20.69 20.98 -19.14
C ASN A 575 -21.21 20.27 -20.40
N TYR A 576 -22.47 19.83 -20.40
CA TYR A 576 -23.07 19.02 -21.48
C TYR A 576 -24.33 19.61 -22.07
N ASN A 577 -24.94 20.60 -21.42
CA ASN A 577 -26.21 21.20 -21.78
C ASN A 577 -27.38 20.20 -21.96
N ARG A 578 -27.31 19.06 -21.23
CA ARG A 578 -28.33 17.98 -21.20
C ARG A 578 -28.15 17.12 -19.96
N LEU A 579 -29.18 16.30 -19.62
CA LEU A 579 -29.17 15.47 -18.39
C LEU A 579 -28.98 13.97 -18.67
N ASP A 580 -29.11 13.52 -19.91
CA ASP A 580 -29.01 12.12 -20.35
C ASP A 580 -27.57 11.70 -20.71
N VAL A 581 -26.58 12.20 -19.97
CA VAL A 581 -25.17 11.90 -20.17
C VAL A 581 -24.84 10.53 -19.57
N SER A 582 -24.08 9.72 -20.29
CA SER A 582 -23.63 8.40 -19.80
C SER A 582 -22.35 8.49 -18.98
N LEU A 583 -22.10 7.46 -18.15
CA LEU A 583 -20.88 7.38 -17.35
C LEU A 583 -19.62 7.52 -18.20
N GLY A 584 -19.55 6.81 -19.33
CA GLY A 584 -18.39 6.78 -20.22
C GLY A 584 -18.14 8.07 -21.01
N GLU A 585 -19.15 8.95 -21.15
CA GLU A 585 -18.92 10.29 -21.70
C GLU A 585 -18.15 11.16 -20.72
N MET A 586 -18.40 11.00 -19.41
CA MET A 586 -17.71 11.73 -18.36
C MET A 586 -16.41 11.01 -17.93
N GLN A 587 -16.46 9.70 -17.69
CA GLN A 587 -15.36 8.91 -17.13
C GLN A 587 -14.51 8.30 -18.25
N ARG A 588 -13.22 8.66 -18.29
CA ARG A 588 -12.34 8.34 -19.41
C ARG A 588 -11.03 7.69 -18.93
N LEU A 589 -10.57 6.69 -19.67
CA LEU A 589 -9.17 6.27 -19.64
C LEU A 589 -8.40 7.08 -20.70
N VAL A 590 -7.42 7.86 -20.27
CA VAL A 590 -6.65 8.75 -21.14
C VAL A 590 -5.19 8.33 -21.17
N ARG A 591 -4.62 8.19 -22.37
CA ARG A 591 -3.21 7.90 -22.60
C ARG A 591 -2.72 8.71 -23.80
N GLY A 592 -1.85 9.67 -23.57
CA GLY A 592 -1.44 10.61 -24.60
C GLY A 592 -2.65 11.34 -25.20
N ASP A 593 -2.81 11.25 -26.51
CA ASP A 593 -3.94 11.86 -27.25
C ASP A 593 -5.17 10.94 -27.35
N GLU A 594 -5.07 9.71 -26.84
CA GLU A 594 -6.15 8.74 -26.89
C GLU A 594 -7.03 8.78 -25.63
N SER A 595 -8.34 8.57 -25.80
CA SER A 595 -9.32 8.63 -24.73
C SER A 595 -10.48 7.65 -24.99
N TRP A 596 -10.68 6.71 -24.05
CA TRP A 596 -11.72 5.68 -24.14
C TRP A 596 -12.76 5.83 -23.03
N PRO A 597 -14.06 5.55 -23.33
CA PRO A 597 -15.07 5.42 -22.29
C PRO A 597 -14.68 4.37 -21.26
N GLN A 598 -14.83 4.69 -19.97
CA GLN A 598 -14.46 3.78 -18.91
C GLN A 598 -15.66 3.51 -17.98
N GLY A 599 -16.03 2.23 -17.83
CA GLY A 599 -16.97 1.76 -16.80
C GLY A 599 -16.26 1.43 -15.50
N GLY A 600 -17.04 1.05 -14.49
CA GLY A 600 -16.53 0.79 -13.13
C GLY A 600 -16.60 2.03 -12.23
N MET A 601 -16.41 1.82 -10.93
CA MET A 601 -16.49 2.87 -9.91
C MET A 601 -15.57 2.51 -8.73
N PRO A 602 -15.31 3.42 -7.77
CA PRO A 602 -14.38 3.13 -6.66
C PRO A 602 -14.71 1.88 -5.85
N ASP A 603 -15.97 1.59 -5.60
CA ASP A 603 -16.39 0.49 -4.72
C ASP A 603 -17.17 -0.61 -5.44
N VAL A 604 -16.79 -0.93 -6.67
CA VAL A 604 -17.18 -2.15 -7.40
C VAL A 604 -15.98 -3.06 -7.62
N LEU A 605 -16.21 -4.34 -7.95
CA LEU A 605 -15.12 -5.33 -8.15
C LEU A 605 -14.19 -4.92 -9.29
N ALA A 606 -14.74 -4.39 -10.41
CA ALA A 606 -13.96 -3.73 -11.46
C ALA A 606 -13.74 -2.24 -11.10
N ALA A 607 -12.83 -1.99 -10.16
CA ALA A 607 -12.66 -0.69 -9.54
C ALA A 607 -12.05 0.36 -10.47
N VAL A 608 -12.64 1.55 -10.47
CA VAL A 608 -12.13 2.73 -11.18
C VAL A 608 -12.29 3.97 -10.33
N GLN A 609 -11.20 4.68 -10.11
CA GLN A 609 -11.20 6.00 -9.49
C GLN A 609 -10.78 7.05 -10.51
N THR A 610 -11.35 8.24 -10.38
CA THR A 610 -11.11 9.30 -11.34
C THR A 610 -10.86 10.65 -10.70
N GLN A 611 -10.16 11.51 -11.42
CA GLN A 611 -9.94 12.91 -11.07
C GLN A 611 -10.49 13.84 -12.16
N PRO A 612 -10.82 15.11 -11.85
CA PRO A 612 -11.26 16.09 -12.84
C PRO A 612 -10.26 16.21 -14.01
N TYR A 613 -10.80 16.28 -15.25
CA TYR A 613 -10.01 16.36 -16.49
C TYR A 613 -10.75 17.20 -17.52
N GLY A 614 -10.65 18.52 -17.44
CA GLY A 614 -11.23 19.47 -18.40
C GLY A 614 -12.67 19.24 -18.87
N ALA A 615 -13.38 20.27 -19.32
CA ALA A 615 -14.69 20.16 -19.99
C ALA A 615 -15.72 19.22 -19.34
N GLY A 616 -15.75 19.14 -18.00
CA GLY A 616 -16.67 18.26 -17.27
C GLY A 616 -16.29 16.77 -17.26
N GLN A 617 -15.20 16.38 -17.94
CA GLN A 617 -14.73 15.00 -17.92
C GLN A 617 -13.91 14.69 -16.67
N ARG A 618 -13.78 13.40 -16.38
CA ARG A 618 -12.92 12.85 -15.33
C ARG A 618 -12.04 11.76 -15.93
N LYS A 619 -10.73 11.81 -15.72
CA LYS A 619 -9.84 10.75 -16.17
C LYS A 619 -9.55 9.75 -15.07
N MET A 620 -9.47 8.49 -15.43
CA MET A 620 -9.01 7.42 -14.53
C MET A 620 -7.59 7.75 -14.04
N ASN A 621 -7.40 7.70 -12.74
CA ASN A 621 -6.10 7.91 -12.10
C ASN A 621 -5.69 6.73 -11.19
N SER A 622 -6.65 5.93 -10.76
CA SER A 622 -6.44 4.75 -9.92
C SER A 622 -7.56 3.72 -10.18
N GLY A 623 -7.40 2.52 -9.67
CA GLY A 623 -8.34 1.42 -9.81
C GLY A 623 -7.60 0.15 -10.20
N ASP A 624 -8.19 -0.67 -11.05
CA ASP A 624 -7.59 -1.92 -11.56
C ASP A 624 -6.24 -1.63 -12.23
N ALA A 625 -5.16 -1.70 -11.44
CA ALA A 625 -3.81 -1.35 -11.87
C ALA A 625 -2.96 -2.58 -12.19
N TYR A 626 -3.16 -3.68 -11.49
CA TYR A 626 -2.52 -4.96 -11.72
C TYR A 626 -3.50 -6.09 -11.46
N ILE A 627 -3.63 -7.02 -12.40
CA ILE A 627 -4.54 -8.16 -12.31
C ILE A 627 -3.80 -9.41 -12.78
N GLU A 628 -3.76 -10.42 -11.90
CA GLU A 628 -3.21 -11.73 -12.24
C GLU A 628 -4.19 -12.83 -11.81
N PHE A 629 -4.37 -13.85 -12.66
CA PHE A 629 -5.15 -15.05 -12.38
C PHE A 629 -4.22 -16.25 -12.38
N VAL A 630 -4.07 -16.89 -11.24
CA VAL A 630 -3.20 -18.05 -11.03
C VAL A 630 -4.03 -19.31 -10.83
N ARG A 631 -3.58 -20.43 -11.42
CA ARG A 631 -4.12 -21.77 -11.18
C ARG A 631 -3.00 -22.81 -11.21
#